data_0bd90fabf018d4feb53356961f5c098a
#
_entry.id   0bd90fabf018d4feb53356961f5c098a
#
_cell.length_a   1.000
_cell.length_b   1.000
_cell.length_c   1.000
_cell.angle_alpha   90.00
_cell.angle_beta   90.00
_cell.angle_gamma   90.00
#
_symmetry.space_group_name_H-M   'P 1'
#
loop_
_entity.id
_entity.type
_entity.pdbx_description
1 polymer ?
#
loop_
_entity_poly.entity_id
_entity_poly.type
_entity_poly.pdbx_seq_one_letter_code
_entity_poly.pdbx_strand_id
1 'polypeptide(L)'
;MKSESSSTSPNQSSASEAKLSKVYDRDFVLTDEYRAALPDMQNTDSQQIFGANVPILKVGISNFRLPLSYITPSSDTLTLETSVTGTVSLEANQKGINMSRIMRVFYTYQERIFTPDLLKEILLQYKEEINAHRAQLKLSFEYPILKPSLRSGLE
;
A
#
# COMPACT_ATOMS: atom_id res chain seq x y z
N MET A 1 27.44 -30.32 67.08
CA MET A 1 27.80 -28.94 66.69
C MET A 1 27.21 -28.73 65.29
N LYS A 2 26.22 -27.90 65.26
CA LYS A 2 25.41 -27.58 64.04
C LYS A 2 26.12 -26.47 63.31
N SER A 3 26.23 -26.61 62.00
CA SER A 3 26.58 -25.52 61.11
C SER A 3 25.44 -25.33 60.08
N GLU A 4 24.74 -24.21 60.18
CA GLU A 4 23.71 -23.78 59.33
C GLU A 4 24.32 -23.18 58.04
N SER A 5 23.90 -23.67 56.88
CA SER A 5 24.22 -23.07 55.60
C SER A 5 23.02 -22.25 55.10
N SER A 6 23.18 -20.94 55.15
CA SER A 6 22.22 -20.00 54.57
C SER A 6 22.31 -19.99 53.04
N SER A 7 21.25 -20.40 52.37
CA SER A 7 21.09 -20.27 50.94
C SER A 7 20.54 -18.89 50.59
N THR A 8 21.38 -18.05 50.00
CA THR A 8 20.98 -16.75 49.49
C THR A 8 20.43 -16.94 48.07
N SER A 9 19.14 -16.69 47.88
CA SER A 9 18.49 -16.65 46.55
C SER A 9 18.94 -15.42 45.76
N PRO A 10 19.18 -15.54 44.46
CA PRO A 10 19.50 -14.38 43.66
C PRO A 10 18.26 -13.54 43.37
N ASN A 11 18.45 -12.27 43.62
CA ASN A 11 17.56 -11.17 43.42
C ASN A 11 17.04 -11.12 41.97
N GLN A 12 15.75 -11.26 41.77
CA GLN A 12 15.09 -10.99 40.50
C GLN A 12 15.10 -9.48 40.26
N SER A 13 15.99 -9.02 39.39
CA SER A 13 15.97 -7.67 38.90
C SER A 13 14.72 -7.48 38.03
N SER A 14 13.77 -6.71 38.53
CA SER A 14 12.65 -6.19 37.76
C SER A 14 13.17 -5.35 36.63
N ALA A 15 13.11 -5.89 35.39
CA ALA A 15 13.23 -5.10 34.19
C ALA A 15 12.03 -4.13 34.13
N SER A 16 12.25 -2.89 34.52
CA SER A 16 11.27 -1.83 34.32
C SER A 16 11.07 -1.67 32.83
N GLU A 17 9.89 -2.05 32.32
CA GLU A 17 9.45 -1.72 30.99
C GLU A 17 9.49 -0.20 30.83
N ALA A 18 10.50 0.30 30.13
CA ALA A 18 10.57 1.68 29.72
C ALA A 18 9.40 1.91 28.74
N LYS A 19 8.28 2.41 29.24
CA LYS A 19 7.18 2.90 28.41
C LYS A 19 7.75 4.02 27.55
N LEU A 20 7.95 3.77 26.28
CA LEU A 20 8.26 4.80 25.29
C LEU A 20 7.10 5.81 25.29
N SER A 21 7.28 6.90 26.00
CA SER A 21 6.38 8.05 25.96
C SER A 21 6.56 8.71 24.59
N LYS A 22 5.66 8.43 23.64
CA LYS A 22 5.62 9.13 22.36
C LYS A 22 5.07 10.54 22.62
N VAL A 23 5.97 11.51 22.66
CA VAL A 23 5.58 12.92 22.65
C VAL A 23 5.39 13.32 21.18
N TYR A 24 4.15 13.63 20.81
CA TYR A 24 3.87 14.21 19.50
C TYR A 24 4.05 15.73 19.62
N ASP A 25 4.98 16.25 18.82
CA ASP A 25 5.13 17.68 18.64
C ASP A 25 3.92 18.21 17.84
N ARG A 26 3.05 18.97 18.49
CA ARG A 26 1.86 19.54 17.86
C ARG A 26 2.16 20.68 16.91
N ASP A 27 3.32 21.29 17.05
CA ASP A 27 3.77 22.43 16.26
C ASP A 27 4.68 21.99 15.10
N PHE A 28 4.87 20.66 14.94
CA PHE A 28 5.67 20.12 13.84
C PHE A 28 5.06 20.42 12.49
N VAL A 29 5.77 21.21 11.68
CA VAL A 29 5.42 21.49 10.28
C VAL A 29 6.33 20.69 9.36
N LEU A 30 5.73 19.87 8.49
CA LEU A 30 6.45 19.06 7.52
C LEU A 30 6.98 19.97 6.39
N THR A 31 8.28 20.30 6.43
CA THR A 31 8.97 21.06 5.36
C THR A 31 9.40 20.16 4.21
N ASP A 32 9.70 20.75 3.04
CA ASP A 32 10.18 19.97 1.89
C ASP A 32 11.59 19.43 2.13
N GLU A 33 12.45 20.14 2.89
CA GLU A 33 13.75 19.65 3.29
C GLU A 33 13.63 18.42 4.21
N TYR A 34 12.67 18.43 5.14
CA TYR A 34 12.43 17.29 6.01
C TYR A 34 11.92 16.09 5.21
N ARG A 35 11.02 16.31 4.22
CA ARG A 35 10.56 15.25 3.31
C ARG A 35 11.70 14.63 2.52
N ALA A 36 12.62 15.47 2.02
CA ALA A 36 13.79 14.99 1.26
C ALA A 36 14.77 14.18 2.11
N ALA A 37 14.82 14.47 3.43
CA ALA A 37 15.67 13.75 4.38
C ALA A 37 15.08 12.43 4.87
N LEU A 38 13.78 12.16 4.61
CA LEU A 38 13.16 10.90 5.02
C LEU A 38 13.78 9.71 4.26
N PRO A 39 14.02 8.58 4.93
CA PRO A 39 14.55 7.38 4.27
C PRO A 39 13.59 6.92 3.18
N ASP A 40 14.07 6.82 1.95
CA ASP A 40 13.32 6.23 0.84
C ASP A 40 13.81 4.80 0.60
N MET A 41 12.91 3.82 0.74
CA MET A 41 13.21 2.42 0.50
C MET A 41 13.57 2.10 -0.97
N GLN A 42 13.24 3.00 -1.89
CA GLN A 42 13.62 2.88 -3.31
C GLN A 42 15.04 3.43 -3.57
N ASN A 43 15.61 4.17 -2.63
CA ASN A 43 17.00 4.63 -2.74
C ASN A 43 17.96 3.46 -2.48
N THR A 44 18.61 2.98 -3.52
CA THR A 44 19.58 1.87 -3.46
C THR A 44 20.81 2.21 -2.62
N ASP A 45 21.15 3.48 -2.48
CA ASP A 45 22.34 3.95 -1.77
C ASP A 45 22.15 4.00 -0.24
N SER A 46 20.91 3.87 0.23
CA SER A 46 20.62 3.81 1.65
C SER A 46 21.22 2.57 2.30
N GLN A 47 22.18 2.74 3.19
CA GLN A 47 22.84 1.65 3.93
C GLN A 47 21.96 1.02 5.03
N GLN A 48 20.80 1.59 5.30
CA GLN A 48 19.98 1.21 6.46
C GLN A 48 19.20 -0.09 6.29
N ILE A 49 19.02 -0.59 5.06
CA ILE A 49 18.22 -1.79 4.80
C ILE A 49 19.01 -2.75 3.91
N PHE A 50 19.29 -3.93 4.44
CA PHE A 50 19.89 -5.02 3.66
C PHE A 50 18.79 -5.79 2.94
N GLY A 51 18.81 -5.79 1.61
CA GLY A 51 17.93 -6.61 0.79
C GLY A 51 18.49 -8.03 0.60
N ALA A 52 17.63 -8.97 0.29
CA ALA A 52 18.00 -10.36 0.04
C ALA A 52 18.64 -10.60 -1.34
N ASN A 53 18.79 -9.58 -2.17
CA ASN A 53 19.24 -9.66 -3.58
C ASN A 53 18.46 -10.71 -4.41
N VAL A 54 17.17 -10.87 -4.13
CA VAL A 54 16.29 -11.78 -4.85
C VAL A 54 15.16 -10.97 -5.50
N PRO A 55 14.92 -11.14 -6.81
CA PRO A 55 13.84 -10.43 -7.48
C PRO A 55 12.48 -10.95 -7.00
N ILE A 56 11.53 -10.04 -6.80
CA ILE A 56 10.15 -10.37 -6.44
C ILE A 56 9.24 -10.04 -7.63
N LEU A 57 8.52 -11.03 -8.14
CA LEU A 57 7.69 -10.85 -9.32
C LEU A 57 6.48 -9.93 -9.10
N LYS A 58 5.92 -9.94 -7.88
CA LYS A 58 4.74 -9.15 -7.54
C LYS A 58 4.83 -8.67 -6.10
N VAL A 59 4.95 -7.38 -5.95
CA VAL A 59 4.89 -6.68 -4.67
C VAL A 59 3.96 -5.48 -4.83
N GLY A 60 3.12 -5.20 -3.85
CA GLY A 60 2.17 -4.10 -3.97
C GLY A 60 1.06 -4.13 -2.92
N ILE A 61 -0.06 -3.49 -3.24
CA ILE A 61 -1.21 -3.35 -2.38
C ILE A 61 -2.38 -4.13 -2.98
N SER A 62 -3.12 -4.84 -2.14
CA SER A 62 -4.30 -5.59 -2.56
C SER A 62 -5.56 -5.10 -1.84
N ASN A 63 -6.68 -5.20 -2.57
CA ASN A 63 -8.03 -4.96 -2.04
C ASN A 63 -8.24 -3.57 -1.41
N PHE A 64 -7.54 -2.54 -1.86
CA PHE A 64 -7.94 -1.19 -1.49
C PHE A 64 -9.16 -0.76 -2.30
N ARG A 65 -10.10 -0.09 -1.64
CA ARG A 65 -11.39 0.24 -2.25
C ARG A 65 -11.46 1.71 -2.61
N LEU A 66 -11.93 1.97 -3.83
CA LEU A 66 -12.14 3.31 -4.36
C LEU A 66 -13.48 3.38 -5.11
N PRO A 67 -14.21 4.50 -5.01
CA PRO A 67 -15.30 4.80 -5.91
C PRO A 67 -14.73 5.20 -7.26
N LEU A 68 -14.97 4.41 -8.30
CA LEU A 68 -14.53 4.70 -9.67
C LEU A 68 -15.75 4.93 -10.56
N SER A 69 -15.65 5.91 -11.46
CA SER A 69 -16.72 6.26 -12.39
C SER A 69 -16.54 5.57 -13.73
N TYR A 70 -17.60 4.95 -14.21
CA TYR A 70 -17.66 4.21 -15.46
C TYR A 70 -18.76 4.80 -16.37
N ILE A 71 -18.59 4.65 -17.69
CA ILE A 71 -19.65 4.96 -18.63
C ILE A 71 -20.47 3.69 -18.90
N THR A 72 -21.77 3.80 -18.77
CA THR A 72 -22.72 2.73 -19.13
C THR A 72 -22.92 2.68 -20.66
N PRO A 73 -23.47 1.59 -21.22
CA PRO A 73 -23.86 1.54 -22.63
C PRO A 73 -24.86 2.61 -23.07
N SER A 74 -25.66 3.13 -22.13
CA SER A 74 -26.58 4.25 -22.33
C SER A 74 -25.92 5.64 -22.25
N SER A 75 -24.61 5.70 -22.10
CA SER A 75 -23.81 6.92 -21.96
C SER A 75 -24.00 7.66 -20.61
N ASP A 76 -24.63 7.05 -19.64
CA ASP A 76 -24.71 7.58 -18.28
C ASP A 76 -23.42 7.28 -17.52
N THR A 77 -23.13 8.08 -16.50
CA THR A 77 -22.01 7.82 -15.58
C THR A 77 -22.50 7.07 -14.36
N LEU A 78 -21.86 5.94 -14.06
CA LEU A 78 -22.11 5.12 -12.90
C LEU A 78 -20.87 5.04 -12.03
N THR A 79 -20.98 5.43 -10.76
CA THR A 79 -19.88 5.28 -9.79
C THR A 79 -20.04 3.97 -9.02
N LEU A 80 -19.05 3.11 -9.10
CA LEU A 80 -19.03 1.80 -8.47
C LEU A 80 -17.90 1.71 -7.45
N GLU A 81 -18.19 1.11 -6.29
CA GLU A 81 -17.14 0.72 -5.35
C GLU A 81 -16.29 -0.36 -6.00
N THR A 82 -15.02 -0.04 -6.22
CA THR A 82 -14.09 -0.92 -6.91
C THR A 82 -12.96 -1.34 -5.97
N SER A 83 -12.78 -2.62 -5.83
CA SER A 83 -11.61 -3.20 -5.15
C SER A 83 -10.45 -3.26 -6.12
N VAL A 84 -9.34 -2.62 -5.78
CA VAL A 84 -8.15 -2.48 -6.59
C VAL A 84 -6.99 -3.25 -5.97
N THR A 85 -6.28 -4.03 -6.78
CA THR A 85 -5.00 -4.63 -6.43
C THR A 85 -3.96 -4.15 -7.44
N GLY A 86 -2.96 -3.41 -6.97
CA GLY A 86 -1.85 -2.91 -7.77
C GLY A 86 -0.54 -3.56 -7.36
N THR A 87 0.15 -4.20 -8.31
CA THR A 87 1.44 -4.84 -8.05
C THR A 87 2.46 -4.49 -9.12
N VAL A 88 3.72 -4.47 -8.74
CA VAL A 88 4.87 -4.25 -9.61
C VAL A 88 5.95 -5.29 -9.36
N SER A 89 6.89 -5.46 -10.29
CA SER A 89 8.11 -6.23 -10.04
C SER A 89 9.08 -5.41 -9.19
N LEU A 90 9.81 -6.11 -8.32
CA LEU A 90 10.94 -5.56 -7.56
C LEU A 90 12.19 -6.31 -8.02
N GLU A 91 13.17 -5.56 -8.50
CA GLU A 91 14.43 -6.12 -8.96
C GLU A 91 15.36 -6.50 -7.80
N ALA A 92 16.26 -7.43 -8.03
CA ALA A 92 17.14 -7.98 -6.98
C ALA A 92 18.01 -6.91 -6.30
N ASN A 93 18.38 -5.85 -7.01
CA ASN A 93 19.18 -4.74 -6.50
C ASN A 93 18.34 -3.69 -5.74
N GLN A 94 17.02 -3.79 -5.77
CA GLN A 94 16.12 -2.88 -5.06
C GLN A 94 15.81 -3.45 -3.67
N LYS A 95 15.87 -2.61 -2.64
CA LYS A 95 15.62 -3.01 -1.24
C LYS A 95 14.14 -3.09 -0.89
N GLY A 96 13.30 -2.42 -1.65
CA GLY A 96 11.86 -2.36 -1.43
C GLY A 96 11.17 -1.38 -2.35
N ILE A 97 9.86 -1.24 -2.18
CA ILE A 97 9.06 -0.20 -2.84
C ILE A 97 8.30 0.62 -1.82
N ASN A 98 8.06 1.87 -2.17
CA ASN A 98 7.19 2.74 -1.40
C ASN A 98 5.72 2.47 -1.78
N MET A 99 4.99 1.70 -0.96
CA MET A 99 3.59 1.32 -1.22
C MET A 99 2.67 2.53 -1.42
N SER A 100 2.96 3.66 -0.77
CA SER A 100 2.15 4.87 -0.93
C SER A 100 2.21 5.44 -2.35
N ARG A 101 3.25 5.17 -3.13
CA ARG A 101 3.34 5.58 -4.54
C ARG A 101 2.30 4.88 -5.39
N ILE A 102 2.07 3.58 -5.16
CA ILE A 102 1.03 2.81 -5.86
C ILE A 102 -0.35 3.45 -5.65
N MET A 103 -0.69 3.76 -4.39
CA MET A 103 -1.97 4.38 -4.08
C MET A 103 -2.07 5.81 -4.65
N ARG A 104 -0.99 6.58 -4.56
CA ARG A 104 -0.97 7.98 -5.02
C ARG A 104 -1.24 8.09 -6.52
N VAL A 105 -0.64 7.22 -7.33
CA VAL A 105 -0.92 7.15 -8.76
C VAL A 105 -2.42 6.95 -9.00
N PHE A 106 -3.05 6.02 -8.28
CA PHE A 106 -4.48 5.79 -8.42
C PHE A 106 -5.32 7.02 -8.04
N TYR A 107 -4.99 7.70 -6.94
CA TYR A 107 -5.70 8.92 -6.52
C TYR A 107 -5.59 10.05 -7.53
N THR A 108 -4.52 10.13 -8.30
CA THR A 108 -4.37 11.11 -9.38
C THR A 108 -5.44 10.94 -10.47
N TYR A 109 -5.93 9.73 -10.66
CA TYR A 109 -6.89 9.39 -11.70
C TYR A 109 -8.32 9.12 -11.20
N GLN A 110 -8.58 9.18 -9.89
CA GLN A 110 -9.87 8.80 -9.32
C GLN A 110 -11.06 9.64 -9.81
N GLU A 111 -10.81 10.90 -10.19
CA GLU A 111 -11.82 11.82 -10.72
C GLU A 111 -12.12 11.58 -12.21
N ARG A 112 -11.32 10.77 -12.90
CA ARG A 112 -11.48 10.49 -14.32
C ARG A 112 -12.40 9.29 -14.53
N ILE A 113 -13.11 9.30 -15.67
CA ILE A 113 -13.90 8.15 -16.10
C ILE A 113 -12.96 6.99 -16.43
N PHE A 114 -13.26 5.83 -15.87
CA PHE A 114 -12.42 4.64 -15.95
C PHE A 114 -12.61 3.94 -17.31
N THR A 115 -11.54 3.93 -18.10
CA THR A 115 -11.50 3.33 -19.44
C THR A 115 -10.29 2.39 -19.57
N PRO A 116 -10.25 1.49 -20.56
CA PRO A 116 -9.06 0.69 -20.83
C PRO A 116 -7.80 1.52 -21.12
N ASP A 117 -7.94 2.69 -21.77
CA ASP A 117 -6.81 3.58 -22.03
C ASP A 117 -6.29 4.21 -20.75
N LEU A 118 -7.17 4.61 -19.82
CA LEU A 118 -6.77 5.10 -18.51
C LEU A 118 -6.02 4.02 -17.71
N LEU A 119 -6.45 2.76 -17.80
CA LEU A 119 -5.71 1.65 -17.18
C LEU A 119 -4.28 1.53 -17.70
N LYS A 120 -4.11 1.72 -19.01
CA LYS A 120 -2.79 1.72 -19.64
C LYS A 120 -1.92 2.88 -19.12
N GLU A 121 -2.48 4.08 -19.01
CA GLU A 121 -1.79 5.24 -18.43
C GLU A 121 -1.31 4.94 -17.00
N ILE A 122 -2.19 4.42 -16.16
CA ILE A 122 -1.87 4.05 -14.77
C ILE A 122 -0.74 3.00 -14.71
N LEU A 123 -0.79 1.98 -15.55
CA LEU A 123 0.25 0.94 -15.59
C LEU A 123 1.60 1.48 -16.05
N LEU A 124 1.62 2.41 -17.00
CA LEU A 124 2.85 3.07 -17.44
C LEU A 124 3.42 3.94 -16.32
N GLN A 125 2.57 4.73 -15.66
CA GLN A 125 3.00 5.56 -14.55
C GLN A 125 3.51 4.72 -13.36
N TYR A 126 2.92 3.56 -13.05
CA TYR A 126 3.46 2.64 -12.06
C TYR A 126 4.88 2.20 -12.38
N LYS A 127 5.14 1.87 -13.64
CA LYS A 127 6.47 1.44 -14.07
C LYS A 127 7.49 2.57 -13.93
N GLU A 128 7.09 3.79 -14.26
CA GLU A 128 7.94 4.98 -14.18
C GLU A 128 8.22 5.38 -12.72
N GLU A 129 7.17 5.62 -11.92
CA GLU A 129 7.26 6.07 -10.54
C GLU A 129 8.02 5.12 -9.61
N ILE A 130 7.96 3.82 -9.90
CA ILE A 130 8.53 2.77 -9.07
C ILE A 130 9.81 2.19 -9.70
N ASN A 131 10.13 2.61 -10.93
CA ASN A 131 11.24 2.05 -11.72
C ASN A 131 11.12 0.51 -11.83
N ALA A 132 9.91 0.02 -12.17
CA ALA A 132 9.60 -1.39 -12.27
C ALA A 132 9.49 -1.86 -13.72
N HIS A 133 9.99 -3.06 -14.03
CA HIS A 133 9.86 -3.62 -15.37
C HIS A 133 8.45 -4.12 -15.66
N ARG A 134 7.73 -4.58 -14.65
CA ARG A 134 6.37 -5.11 -14.77
C ARG A 134 5.43 -4.43 -13.80
N ALA A 135 4.22 -4.16 -14.28
CA ALA A 135 3.12 -3.67 -13.45
C ALA A 135 1.85 -4.46 -13.78
N GLN A 136 1.03 -4.71 -12.80
CA GLN A 136 -0.24 -5.41 -12.93
C GLN A 136 -1.30 -4.71 -12.09
N LEU A 137 -2.49 -4.55 -12.67
CA LEU A 137 -3.70 -4.11 -11.99
C LEU A 137 -4.76 -5.19 -12.08
N LYS A 138 -5.46 -5.39 -10.97
CA LYS A 138 -6.69 -6.16 -10.90
C LYS A 138 -7.77 -5.27 -10.31
N LEU A 139 -8.88 -5.15 -11.01
CA LEU A 139 -10.07 -4.44 -10.59
C LEU A 139 -11.19 -5.45 -10.39
N SER A 140 -11.95 -5.30 -9.31
CA SER A 140 -13.13 -6.10 -9.04
C SER A 140 -14.24 -5.18 -8.56
N PHE A 141 -15.38 -5.21 -9.24
CA PHE A 141 -16.55 -4.40 -8.92
C PHE A 141 -17.82 -5.16 -9.31
N GLU A 142 -18.92 -4.78 -8.71
CA GLU A 142 -20.24 -5.31 -9.04
C GLU A 142 -20.95 -4.32 -9.97
N TYR A 143 -21.32 -4.81 -11.15
CA TYR A 143 -22.03 -4.00 -12.14
C TYR A 143 -23.50 -4.40 -12.16
N PRO A 144 -24.46 -3.52 -11.81
CA PRO A 144 -25.88 -3.83 -11.84
C PRO A 144 -26.37 -3.94 -13.28
N ILE A 145 -27.02 -5.04 -13.60
CA ILE A 145 -27.68 -5.24 -14.90
C ILE A 145 -29.16 -5.46 -14.64
N LEU A 146 -29.98 -4.52 -15.07
CA LEU A 146 -31.43 -4.67 -15.03
C LEU A 146 -31.88 -5.44 -16.26
N LYS A 147 -32.66 -6.50 -16.01
CA LYS A 147 -33.29 -7.29 -17.09
C LYS A 147 -34.73 -7.53 -16.73
N PRO A 148 -35.65 -7.31 -17.66
CA PRO A 148 -37.05 -7.61 -17.41
C PRO A 148 -37.24 -9.10 -17.13
N SER A 149 -38.08 -9.41 -16.15
CA SER A 149 -38.45 -10.78 -15.84
C SER A 149 -39.22 -11.39 -17.02
N LEU A 150 -38.81 -12.59 -17.44
CA LEU A 150 -39.44 -13.31 -18.55
C LEU A 150 -40.95 -13.57 -18.35
N ARG A 151 -41.40 -13.59 -17.12
CA ARG A 151 -42.80 -13.94 -16.77
C ARG A 151 -43.66 -12.73 -16.46
N SER A 152 -43.13 -11.74 -15.76
CA SER A 152 -43.91 -10.56 -15.30
C SER A 152 -43.60 -9.28 -16.06
N GLY A 153 -42.50 -9.24 -16.82
CA GLY A 153 -42.03 -8.01 -17.47
C GLY A 153 -41.56 -6.92 -16.51
N LEU A 154 -41.51 -7.20 -15.19
CA LEU A 154 -40.99 -6.28 -14.19
C LEU A 154 -39.46 -6.29 -14.18
N GLU A 155 -38.85 -5.10 -14.06
CA GLU A 155 -37.41 -4.91 -13.89
C GLU A 155 -37.00 -4.94 -12.42
#